data_36048f9fd0ce6054207b7425c93e61c2
#
_entry.id   36048f9fd0ce6054207b7425c93e61c2
#
_cell.length_a   1.000
_cell.length_b   1.000
_cell.length_c   1.000
_cell.angle_alpha   90.00
_cell.angle_beta   90.00
_cell.angle_gamma   90.00
#
_symmetry.space_group_name_H-M   'P 1'
#
loop_
_entity.id
_entity.type
_entity.pdbx_description
1 polymer ?
#
loop_
_entity_poly.entity_id
_entity_poly.type
_entity_poly.pdbx_seq_one_letter_code
_entity_poly.pdbx_strand_id
1 'polypeptide(L)'
;WKWDSAALGNFSGLLQCVKSAQKEDPKFYYILSQAYQDMTKIGKGSLPSATWTDHVGMWNGVAAFGKSAMETFKFEAVISTGAMLENLRTTSLNNGMGLTRDGYHMDNGLARYGASCAVFESIVTPRYNLTLDKNSYRYDVTNTTSGKYTTPVTDASAPVALQAARYAM
;
A
#
# COMPACT_ATOMS: atom_id res chain seq x y z
N TRP A 1 2.01 -16.70 -3.67
CA TRP A 1 1.01 -16.22 -2.70
C TRP A 1 -0.33 -16.87 -3.04
N LYS A 2 -0.84 -17.73 -2.19
CA LYS A 2 -2.17 -18.36 -2.35
C LYS A 2 -2.84 -18.38 -1.00
N TRP A 3 -4.13 -18.14 -0.98
CA TRP A 3 -4.97 -18.52 0.14
C TRP A 3 -5.05 -20.05 0.17
N ASP A 4 -4.46 -20.67 1.19
CA ASP A 4 -4.77 -22.06 1.49
C ASP A 4 -6.03 -22.15 2.39
N SER A 5 -6.56 -23.34 2.55
CA SER A 5 -7.78 -23.56 3.34
C SER A 5 -7.64 -23.12 4.80
N ALA A 6 -6.44 -23.25 5.37
CA ALA A 6 -6.18 -22.84 6.75
C ALA A 6 -6.16 -21.32 6.88
N ALA A 7 -5.50 -20.62 5.96
CA ALA A 7 -5.48 -19.14 5.92
C ALA A 7 -6.89 -18.57 5.71
N LEU A 8 -7.67 -19.15 4.80
CA LEU A 8 -9.07 -18.78 4.58
C LEU A 8 -9.93 -18.98 5.83
N GLY A 9 -9.79 -20.12 6.51
CA GLY A 9 -10.53 -20.43 7.74
C GLY A 9 -10.16 -19.48 8.87
N ASN A 10 -8.88 -19.22 9.10
CA ASN A 10 -8.40 -18.31 10.13
C ASN A 10 -8.88 -16.87 9.89
N PHE A 11 -8.82 -16.41 8.64
CA PHE A 11 -9.26 -15.06 8.29
C PHE A 11 -10.79 -14.90 8.42
N SER A 12 -11.55 -15.87 7.97
CA SER A 12 -13.00 -15.94 8.19
C SER A 12 -13.36 -15.87 9.67
N GLY A 13 -12.68 -16.67 10.51
CA GLY A 13 -12.87 -16.67 11.95
C GLY A 13 -12.57 -15.30 12.58
N LEU A 14 -11.49 -14.62 12.14
CA LEU A 14 -11.17 -13.28 12.60
C LEU A 14 -12.27 -12.27 12.26
N LEU A 15 -12.74 -12.27 11.01
CA LEU A 15 -13.83 -11.37 10.58
C LEU A 15 -15.10 -11.61 11.38
N GLN A 16 -15.44 -12.86 11.64
CA GLN A 16 -16.62 -13.23 12.44
C GLN A 16 -16.46 -12.81 13.90
N CYS A 17 -15.29 -12.98 14.49
CA CYS A 17 -14.98 -12.51 15.83
C CYS A 17 -15.17 -10.99 15.96
N VAL A 18 -14.65 -10.21 14.99
CA VAL A 18 -14.85 -8.75 14.99
C VAL A 18 -16.33 -8.41 14.85
N LYS A 19 -17.07 -9.04 13.94
CA LYS A 19 -18.51 -8.81 13.76
C LYS A 19 -19.30 -9.06 15.04
N SER A 20 -19.04 -10.17 15.73
CA SER A 20 -19.76 -10.53 16.96
C SER A 20 -19.44 -9.59 18.15
N ALA A 21 -18.29 -8.91 18.13
CA ALA A 21 -17.89 -7.99 19.17
C ALA A 21 -18.41 -6.55 18.98
N GLN A 22 -19.00 -6.25 17.82
CA GLN A 22 -19.49 -4.90 17.50
C GLN A 22 -21.00 -4.78 17.75
N LYS A 23 -21.44 -3.56 18.10
CA LYS A 23 -22.87 -3.25 18.25
C LYS A 23 -23.59 -3.06 16.91
N GLU A 24 -22.85 -2.64 15.90
CA GLU A 24 -23.33 -2.43 14.53
C GLU A 24 -22.55 -3.32 13.58
N ASP A 25 -23.10 -3.61 12.39
CA ASP A 25 -22.41 -4.42 11.39
C ASP A 25 -21.16 -3.65 10.86
N PRO A 26 -19.94 -4.11 11.17
CA PRO A 26 -18.73 -3.40 10.80
C PRO A 26 -18.47 -3.55 9.31
N LYS A 27 -17.96 -2.48 8.69
CA LYS A 27 -17.47 -2.49 7.32
C LYS A 27 -15.99 -2.85 7.29
N PHE A 28 -15.65 -3.80 6.45
CA PHE A 28 -14.27 -4.24 6.27
C PHE A 28 -13.70 -3.73 4.95
N TYR A 29 -12.46 -3.28 5.01
CA TYR A 29 -11.69 -2.84 3.85
C TYR A 29 -10.43 -3.68 3.74
N TYR A 30 -10.03 -4.01 2.53
CA TYR A 30 -8.82 -4.77 2.27
C TYR A 30 -7.71 -3.84 1.79
N ILE A 31 -6.60 -3.77 2.52
CA ILE A 31 -5.42 -3.01 2.09
C ILE A 31 -4.55 -3.91 1.23
N LEU A 32 -4.45 -3.60 -0.06
CA LEU A 32 -3.56 -4.26 -0.99
C LEU A 32 -2.15 -3.69 -0.85
N SER A 33 -1.24 -4.48 -0.30
CA SER A 33 0.14 -4.05 -0.05
C SER A 33 0.99 -4.04 -1.33
N GLN A 34 2.18 -3.46 -1.24
CA GLN A 34 3.15 -3.37 -2.34
C GLN A 34 3.98 -4.64 -2.51
N ALA A 35 4.53 -4.82 -3.72
CA ALA A 35 5.61 -5.76 -3.96
C ALA A 35 6.98 -5.19 -3.51
N TYR A 36 7.92 -6.09 -3.20
CA TYR A 36 9.29 -5.72 -2.88
C TYR A 36 10.03 -5.21 -4.11
N GLN A 37 10.94 -4.30 -3.91
CA GLN A 37 11.88 -3.88 -4.94
C GLN A 37 12.88 -5.01 -5.25
N ASP A 38 13.24 -5.19 -6.52
CA ASP A 38 14.32 -6.10 -6.90
C ASP A 38 15.62 -5.70 -6.20
N MET A 39 16.49 -6.69 -5.99
CA MET A 39 17.73 -6.57 -5.23
C MET A 39 17.56 -6.29 -3.73
N THR A 40 16.34 -6.35 -3.21
CA THR A 40 16.08 -6.22 -1.77
C THR A 40 16.67 -7.41 -1.01
N LYS A 41 17.44 -7.11 0.03
CA LYS A 41 17.94 -8.11 0.97
C LYS A 41 16.84 -8.48 1.95
N ILE A 42 16.42 -9.74 1.94
CA ILE A 42 15.43 -10.28 2.86
C ILE A 42 16.09 -11.31 3.77
N GLY A 43 15.70 -11.29 5.03
CA GLY A 43 16.19 -12.18 6.08
C GLY A 43 16.62 -11.40 7.32
N LYS A 44 16.30 -11.93 8.48
CA LYS A 44 16.71 -11.41 9.80
C LYS A 44 17.09 -12.56 10.73
N GLY A 45 18.07 -12.32 11.57
CA GLY A 45 18.53 -13.29 12.57
C GLY A 45 19.16 -14.53 11.93
N SER A 46 18.70 -15.71 12.32
CA SER A 46 19.18 -17.00 11.82
C SER A 46 18.63 -17.41 10.46
N LEU A 47 17.75 -16.61 9.85
CA LEU A 47 17.22 -16.91 8.52
C LEU A 47 18.25 -16.57 7.45
N PRO A 48 18.36 -17.40 6.38
CA PRO A 48 19.25 -17.10 5.27
C PRO A 48 18.92 -15.74 4.66
N SER A 49 19.93 -14.91 4.44
CA SER A 49 19.77 -13.68 3.67
C SER A 49 19.57 -14.05 2.21
N ALA A 50 18.41 -13.76 1.65
CA ALA A 50 18.13 -13.89 0.24
C ALA A 50 18.05 -12.51 -0.42
N THR A 51 18.32 -12.46 -1.72
CA THR A 51 18.08 -11.27 -2.53
C THR A 51 16.83 -11.49 -3.35
N TRP A 52 15.86 -10.56 -3.25
CA TRP A 52 14.66 -10.63 -4.04
C TRP A 52 14.95 -10.19 -5.49
N THR A 53 14.46 -10.91 -6.46
CA THR A 53 14.75 -10.67 -7.89
C THR A 53 13.53 -10.81 -8.80
N ASP A 54 12.32 -10.88 -8.22
CA ASP A 54 11.09 -11.07 -9.00
C ASP A 54 9.99 -10.12 -8.50
N HIS A 55 10.23 -8.82 -8.71
CA HIS A 55 9.27 -7.78 -8.38
C HIS A 55 7.93 -7.98 -9.10
N VAL A 56 7.98 -8.23 -10.42
CA VAL A 56 6.77 -8.38 -11.26
C VAL A 56 5.96 -9.60 -10.85
N GLY A 57 6.61 -10.73 -10.62
CA GLY A 57 5.95 -11.95 -10.16
C GLY A 57 5.31 -11.77 -8.79
N MET A 58 6.00 -11.07 -7.86
CA MET A 58 5.42 -10.74 -6.57
C MET A 58 4.21 -9.82 -6.70
N TRP A 59 4.30 -8.77 -7.51
CA TRP A 59 3.17 -7.86 -7.73
C TRP A 59 1.95 -8.59 -8.30
N ASN A 60 2.15 -9.42 -9.32
CA ASN A 60 1.08 -10.22 -9.90
C ASN A 60 0.44 -11.16 -8.86
N GLY A 61 1.26 -11.77 -8.01
CA GLY A 61 0.78 -12.60 -6.91
C GLY A 61 -0.03 -11.82 -5.86
N VAL A 62 0.43 -10.63 -5.48
CA VAL A 62 -0.27 -9.74 -4.53
C VAL A 62 -1.62 -9.28 -5.12
N ALA A 63 -1.63 -8.87 -6.39
CA ALA A 63 -2.85 -8.44 -7.08
C ALA A 63 -3.88 -9.59 -7.21
N ALA A 64 -3.44 -10.78 -7.59
CA ALA A 64 -4.30 -11.97 -7.68
C ALA A 64 -4.87 -12.36 -6.31
N PHE A 65 -4.07 -12.26 -5.25
CA PHE A 65 -4.50 -12.50 -3.89
C PHE A 65 -5.56 -11.50 -3.43
N GLY A 66 -5.36 -10.20 -3.71
CA GLY A 66 -6.33 -9.15 -3.42
C GLY A 66 -7.67 -9.38 -4.12
N LYS A 67 -7.64 -9.76 -5.39
CA LYS A 67 -8.84 -10.13 -6.15
C LYS A 67 -9.59 -11.29 -5.50
N SER A 68 -8.88 -12.36 -5.17
CA SER A 68 -9.46 -13.52 -4.49
C SER A 68 -10.05 -13.17 -3.11
N ALA A 69 -9.40 -12.25 -2.37
CA ALA A 69 -9.91 -11.77 -1.09
C ALA A 69 -11.25 -11.04 -1.24
N MET A 70 -11.39 -10.19 -2.26
CA MET A 70 -12.64 -9.49 -2.55
C MET A 70 -13.77 -10.44 -2.91
N GLU A 71 -13.48 -11.44 -3.75
CA GLU A 71 -14.46 -12.45 -4.16
C GLU A 71 -14.94 -13.30 -2.97
N THR A 72 -14.04 -13.59 -2.02
CA THR A 72 -14.32 -14.50 -0.89
C THR A 72 -14.99 -13.79 0.29
N PHE A 73 -14.54 -12.59 0.66
CA PHE A 73 -14.88 -11.98 1.95
C PHE A 73 -15.81 -10.75 1.88
N LYS A 74 -16.22 -10.32 0.72
CA LYS A 74 -17.15 -9.21 0.52
C LYS A 74 -16.72 -7.92 1.26
N PHE A 75 -15.47 -7.52 1.09
CA PHE A 75 -15.00 -6.23 1.58
C PHE A 75 -15.78 -5.07 0.94
N GLU A 76 -15.94 -3.97 1.65
CA GLU A 76 -16.58 -2.75 1.14
C GLU A 76 -15.79 -2.18 -0.05
N ALA A 77 -14.47 -2.15 0.05
CA ALA A 77 -13.57 -1.79 -1.03
C ALA A 77 -12.13 -2.30 -0.79
N VAL A 78 -11.34 -2.30 -1.85
CA VAL A 78 -9.88 -2.44 -1.78
C VAL A 78 -9.23 -1.07 -1.66
N ILE A 79 -8.35 -0.90 -0.70
CA ILE A 79 -7.46 0.26 -0.61
C ILE A 79 -6.14 -0.12 -1.28
N SER A 80 -5.98 0.27 -2.54
CA SER A 80 -4.89 -0.20 -3.41
C SER A 80 -3.58 0.58 -3.19
N THR A 81 -3.01 0.54 -1.98
CA THR A 81 -1.73 1.21 -1.69
C THR A 81 -0.58 0.63 -2.51
N GLY A 82 -0.63 -0.66 -2.81
CA GLY A 82 0.34 -1.32 -3.69
C GLY A 82 0.24 -0.84 -5.12
N ALA A 83 -0.96 -0.81 -5.73
CA ALA A 83 -1.14 -0.32 -7.09
C ALA A 83 -0.77 1.17 -7.21
N MET A 84 -1.09 1.98 -6.22
CA MET A 84 -0.63 3.37 -6.14
C MET A 84 0.90 3.45 -6.21
N LEU A 85 1.61 2.61 -5.47
CA LEU A 85 3.07 2.59 -5.49
C LEU A 85 3.62 2.12 -6.85
N GLU A 86 3.01 1.10 -7.47
CA GLU A 86 3.38 0.67 -8.82
C GLU A 86 3.19 1.81 -9.84
N ASN A 87 2.08 2.56 -9.77
CA ASN A 87 1.86 3.73 -10.60
C ASN A 87 2.95 4.80 -10.39
N LEU A 88 3.32 5.10 -9.15
CA LEU A 88 4.41 6.03 -8.85
C LEU A 88 5.76 5.56 -9.39
N ARG A 89 6.05 4.27 -9.35
CA ARG A 89 7.29 3.67 -9.86
C ARG A 89 7.47 3.89 -11.37
N THR A 90 6.40 4.09 -12.12
CA THR A 90 6.46 4.40 -13.56
C THR A 90 6.79 5.87 -13.85
N THR A 91 6.81 6.73 -12.85
CA THR A 91 7.06 8.17 -13.01
C THR A 91 8.54 8.51 -12.81
N SER A 92 8.93 9.73 -13.20
CA SER A 92 10.27 10.26 -12.94
C SER A 92 10.57 10.50 -11.46
N LEU A 93 9.57 10.32 -10.58
CA LEU A 93 9.74 10.42 -9.12
C LEU A 93 10.31 9.12 -8.51
N ASN A 94 10.41 8.06 -9.28
CA ASN A 94 11.07 6.84 -8.85
C ASN A 94 12.57 7.10 -8.63
N ASN A 95 13.01 7.01 -7.39
CA ASN A 95 14.37 7.35 -6.95
C ASN A 95 15.39 6.21 -7.12
N GLY A 96 15.08 5.21 -7.94
CA GLY A 96 15.94 4.01 -8.13
C GLY A 96 15.84 2.97 -7.02
N MET A 97 15.22 3.32 -5.88
CA MET A 97 14.90 2.39 -4.79
C MET A 97 13.42 2.01 -4.77
N GLY A 98 12.70 2.24 -5.87
CA GLY A 98 11.29 1.92 -6.00
C GLY A 98 10.39 2.61 -4.97
N LEU A 99 10.76 3.84 -4.54
CA LEU A 99 10.06 4.59 -3.50
C LEU A 99 9.93 3.81 -2.19
N THR A 100 10.95 3.03 -1.89
CA THR A 100 11.08 2.30 -0.62
C THR A 100 12.32 2.81 0.14
N ARG A 101 12.30 2.66 1.47
CA ARG A 101 13.45 3.03 2.32
C ARG A 101 14.48 1.90 2.46
N ASP A 102 14.09 0.67 2.19
CA ASP A 102 14.89 -0.54 2.42
C ASP A 102 14.59 -1.67 1.42
N GLY A 103 13.84 -1.38 0.36
CA GLY A 103 13.44 -2.30 -0.68
C GLY A 103 12.06 -2.93 -0.50
N TYR A 104 11.48 -2.90 0.71
CA TYR A 104 10.16 -3.49 0.97
C TYR A 104 9.22 -2.60 1.78
N HIS A 105 9.71 -1.70 2.62
CA HIS A 105 8.86 -0.70 3.27
C HIS A 105 8.78 0.58 2.42
N MET A 106 7.60 1.13 2.28
CA MET A 106 7.42 2.44 1.64
C MET A 106 8.33 3.49 2.27
N ASP A 107 8.86 4.40 1.46
CA ASP A 107 9.61 5.52 1.96
C ASP A 107 8.77 6.40 2.90
N ASN A 108 9.42 7.20 3.73
CA ASN A 108 8.73 8.00 4.75
C ASN A 108 8.08 9.27 4.18
N GLY A 109 8.30 9.58 2.92
CA GLY A 109 7.77 10.76 2.24
C GLY A 109 6.68 10.40 1.24
N LEU A 110 7.02 10.48 -0.04
CA LEU A 110 6.08 10.46 -1.15
C LEU A 110 5.26 9.17 -1.24
N ALA A 111 5.87 8.00 -1.01
CA ALA A 111 5.13 6.75 -1.07
C ALA A 111 4.07 6.65 0.04
N ARG A 112 4.40 7.05 1.28
CA ARG A 112 3.42 7.10 2.37
C ARG A 112 2.34 8.16 2.16
N TYR A 113 2.71 9.30 1.59
CA TYR A 113 1.74 10.32 1.21
C TYR A 113 0.76 9.78 0.18
N GLY A 114 1.25 9.12 -0.88
CA GLY A 114 0.39 8.47 -1.87
C GLY A 114 -0.51 7.38 -1.28
N ALA A 115 0.04 6.57 -0.35
CA ALA A 115 -0.77 5.58 0.37
C ALA A 115 -1.88 6.24 1.21
N SER A 116 -1.59 7.36 1.87
CA SER A 116 -2.60 8.14 2.59
C SER A 116 -3.65 8.72 1.64
N CYS A 117 -3.25 9.16 0.44
CA CYS A 117 -4.19 9.58 -0.60
C CYS A 117 -5.10 8.42 -1.02
N ALA A 118 -4.56 7.21 -1.23
CA ALA A 118 -5.36 6.03 -1.58
C ALA A 118 -6.39 5.68 -0.49
N VAL A 119 -6.01 5.76 0.79
CA VAL A 119 -6.94 5.58 1.92
C VAL A 119 -8.04 6.65 1.89
N PHE A 120 -7.67 7.91 1.72
CA PHE A 120 -8.62 9.02 1.69
C PHE A 120 -9.62 8.87 0.53
N GLU A 121 -9.13 8.64 -0.68
CA GLU A 121 -9.96 8.50 -1.89
C GLU A 121 -10.87 7.25 -1.79
N SER A 122 -10.41 6.16 -1.16
CA SER A 122 -11.21 4.94 -1.01
C SER A 122 -12.29 5.02 0.09
N ILE A 123 -12.06 5.77 1.16
CA ILE A 123 -12.94 5.77 2.34
C ILE A 123 -13.64 7.12 2.52
N VAL A 124 -12.89 8.23 2.44
CA VAL A 124 -13.39 9.55 2.83
C VAL A 124 -14.12 10.21 1.67
N THR A 125 -13.54 10.20 0.47
CA THR A 125 -14.14 10.81 -0.72
C THR A 125 -15.55 10.26 -1.00
N PRO A 126 -15.80 8.94 -1.08
CA PRO A 126 -17.14 8.43 -1.39
C PRO A 126 -18.15 8.66 -0.26
N ARG A 127 -17.69 8.78 0.99
CA ARG A 127 -18.58 8.95 2.15
C ARG A 127 -18.98 10.40 2.40
N TYR A 128 -18.05 11.33 2.18
CA TYR A 128 -18.21 12.73 2.60
C TYR A 128 -18.14 13.72 1.42
N ASN A 129 -17.93 13.23 0.20
CA ASN A 129 -17.76 14.06 -1.02
C ASN A 129 -16.67 15.13 -0.84
N LEU A 130 -15.56 14.76 -0.18
CA LEU A 130 -14.39 15.59 0.00
C LEU A 130 -13.33 15.26 -1.02
N THR A 131 -12.46 16.22 -1.35
CA THR A 131 -11.34 16.04 -2.28
C THR A 131 -10.02 16.49 -1.70
N LEU A 132 -8.93 15.88 -2.14
CA LEU A 132 -7.56 16.29 -1.81
C LEU A 132 -6.95 17.29 -2.81
N ASP A 133 -7.67 17.74 -3.83
CA ASP A 133 -7.12 18.59 -4.89
C ASP A 133 -6.50 19.91 -4.40
N LYS A 134 -6.98 20.42 -3.27
CA LYS A 134 -6.45 21.63 -2.62
C LYS A 134 -5.64 21.36 -1.36
N ASN A 135 -5.23 20.10 -1.15
CA ASN A 135 -4.42 19.75 0.00
C ASN A 135 -3.04 20.41 -0.09
N SER A 136 -2.71 21.20 0.92
CA SER A 136 -1.44 21.92 1.04
C SER A 136 -0.39 21.20 1.89
N TYR A 137 -0.69 19.98 2.36
CA TYR A 137 0.30 19.21 3.13
C TYR A 137 1.53 18.93 2.28
N ARG A 138 2.68 19.26 2.85
CA ARG A 138 4.00 18.97 2.29
C ARG A 138 4.86 18.37 3.39
N TYR A 139 5.84 17.59 2.99
CA TYR A 139 6.73 16.93 3.93
C TYR A 139 8.18 17.14 3.53
N ASP A 140 8.90 17.82 4.41
CA ASP A 140 10.34 17.98 4.29
C ASP A 140 11.03 16.83 5.03
N VAL A 141 11.87 16.11 4.29
CA VAL A 141 12.59 14.94 4.79
C VAL A 141 13.92 15.28 5.49
N THR A 142 14.31 16.54 5.54
CA THR A 142 15.62 16.98 6.08
C THR A 142 15.80 16.65 7.56
N ASN A 143 14.71 16.41 8.29
CA ASN A 143 14.72 16.14 9.72
C ASN A 143 14.53 14.66 10.09
N THR A 144 14.64 13.71 9.14
CA THR A 144 14.47 12.30 9.47
C THR A 144 15.80 11.60 9.72
N THR A 145 15.93 10.94 10.85
CA THR A 145 17.08 10.08 11.20
C THR A 145 17.26 8.87 10.27
N SER A 146 16.26 8.57 9.43
CA SER A 146 16.25 7.49 8.45
C SER A 146 16.34 7.98 7.00
N GLY A 147 16.88 9.17 6.77
CA GLY A 147 16.77 9.95 5.54
C GLY A 147 17.40 9.43 4.26
N LYS A 148 18.01 8.25 4.25
CA LYS A 148 18.78 7.80 3.09
C LYS A 148 17.95 7.53 1.83
N TYR A 149 16.64 7.27 1.97
CA TYR A 149 15.74 6.94 0.86
C TYR A 149 14.33 7.50 1.10
N THR A 150 14.23 8.77 1.37
CA THR A 150 12.95 9.44 1.55
C THR A 150 12.77 10.49 0.45
N THR A 151 11.70 10.36 -0.31
CA THR A 151 11.37 11.29 -1.38
C THR A 151 10.50 12.41 -0.82
N PRO A 152 10.87 13.70 -0.98
CA PRO A 152 10.09 14.81 -0.46
C PRO A 152 8.68 14.88 -1.06
N VAL A 153 7.73 15.35 -0.27
CA VAL A 153 6.39 15.72 -0.73
C VAL A 153 6.40 17.23 -1.01
N THR A 154 6.47 17.59 -2.28
CA THR A 154 6.57 18.98 -2.77
C THR A 154 5.32 19.38 -3.55
N ASP A 155 5.23 20.66 -3.95
CA ASP A 155 4.17 21.13 -4.83
C ASP A 155 4.16 20.43 -6.19
N ALA A 156 5.31 19.95 -6.66
CA ALA A 156 5.43 19.20 -7.90
C ALA A 156 5.08 17.71 -7.71
N SER A 157 5.48 17.09 -6.59
CA SER A 157 5.32 15.64 -6.39
C SER A 157 3.98 15.22 -5.78
N ALA A 158 3.38 16.07 -4.94
CA ALA A 158 2.11 15.75 -4.28
C ALA A 158 0.95 15.50 -5.26
N PRO A 159 0.73 16.29 -6.32
CA PRO A 159 -0.31 16.01 -7.31
C PRO A 159 -0.09 14.70 -8.07
N VAL A 160 1.17 14.34 -8.34
CA VAL A 160 1.51 13.08 -9.02
C VAL A 160 1.15 11.89 -8.12
N ALA A 161 1.45 11.96 -6.82
CA ALA A 161 1.09 10.91 -5.87
C ALA A 161 -0.42 10.78 -5.69
N LEU A 162 -1.15 11.89 -5.65
CA LEU A 162 -2.62 11.88 -5.62
C LEU A 162 -3.19 11.22 -6.88
N GLN A 163 -2.66 11.57 -8.05
CA GLN A 163 -3.09 10.98 -9.31
C GLN A 163 -2.77 9.48 -9.39
N ALA A 164 -1.60 9.06 -8.91
CA ALA A 164 -1.23 7.65 -8.81
C ALA A 164 -2.19 6.86 -7.91
N ALA A 165 -2.66 7.48 -6.81
CA ALA A 165 -3.65 6.89 -5.93
C ALA A 165 -5.02 6.74 -6.62
N ARG A 166 -5.47 7.76 -7.36
CA ARG A 166 -6.73 7.73 -8.11
C ARG A 166 -6.73 6.68 -9.23
N TYR A 167 -5.61 6.49 -9.91
CA TYR A 167 -5.48 5.44 -10.94
C TYR A 167 -5.39 4.02 -10.35
N ALA A 168 -5.18 3.89 -9.06
CA ALA A 168 -5.11 2.62 -8.36
C ALA A 168 -6.48 2.10 -7.88
N MET A 169 -7.52 2.91 -7.99
CA MET A 169 -8.90 2.56 -7.62
C MET A 169 -9.66 2.03 -8.83
#